data_ec582258e74643566ef4dbd4f594f12c
#
_entry.id   ec582258e74643566ef4dbd4f594f12c
#
_cell.length_a   1.000
_cell.length_b   1.000
_cell.length_c   1.000
_cell.angle_alpha   90.00
_cell.angle_beta   90.00
_cell.angle_gamma   90.00
#
_symmetry.space_group_name_H-M   'P 1'
#
loop_
_entity.id
_entity.type
_entity.pdbx_description
1 polymer ?
#
loop_
_entity_poly.entity_id
_entity_poly.type
_entity_poly.pdbx_seq_one_letter_code
_entity_poly.pdbx_strand_id
1 'polypeptide(L)'
;MESHPILFDQLEWESPQAGARFKVFRDGSRQVRLLELSPEFVESHWCDKGHAGFVVEGEIEIDFSGRVVRFPQGSALMIPAGAVHAHKARAVTSHVRLFLVEEVSA
;
A
#
# COMPACT_ATOMS: atom_id res chain seq x y z
N MET A 1 -13.59 -15.55 -11.70
CA MET A 1 -12.57 -16.19 -10.87
C MET A 1 -13.16 -17.42 -10.22
N GLU A 2 -12.66 -18.58 -10.60
CA GLU A 2 -13.17 -19.86 -10.09
C GLU A 2 -12.48 -20.28 -8.79
N SER A 3 -11.24 -19.84 -8.59
CA SER A 3 -10.46 -20.12 -7.40
C SER A 3 -10.40 -18.91 -6.52
N HIS A 4 -10.72 -19.04 -5.25
CA HIS A 4 -10.76 -17.91 -4.32
C HIS A 4 -9.39 -17.54 -3.75
N PRO A 5 -8.43 -18.45 -3.56
CA PRO A 5 -7.11 -18.03 -3.10
C PRO A 5 -6.36 -17.27 -4.17
N ILE A 6 -5.69 -16.20 -3.76
CA ILE A 6 -4.77 -15.43 -4.59
C ILE A 6 -3.38 -15.76 -4.11
N LEU A 7 -2.62 -16.46 -4.96
CA LEU A 7 -1.30 -16.94 -4.62
C LEU A 7 -0.26 -15.94 -5.13
N PHE A 8 0.19 -15.05 -4.29
CA PHE A 8 1.15 -14.03 -4.69
C PHE A 8 2.45 -14.62 -5.24
N ASP A 9 2.82 -15.83 -4.83
CA ASP A 9 4.01 -16.52 -5.37
C ASP A 9 3.93 -16.72 -6.89
N GLN A 10 2.72 -16.75 -7.44
CA GLN A 10 2.49 -16.96 -8.86
C GLN A 10 2.37 -15.65 -9.65
N LEU A 11 2.47 -14.51 -8.99
CA LEU A 11 2.38 -13.21 -9.61
C LEU A 11 3.75 -12.58 -9.75
N GLU A 12 3.91 -11.76 -10.79
CA GLU A 12 5.15 -11.04 -11.03
C GLU A 12 5.23 -9.78 -10.18
N TRP A 13 6.45 -9.43 -9.77
CA TRP A 13 6.72 -8.14 -9.17
C TRP A 13 6.67 -7.04 -10.22
N GLU A 14 6.04 -5.93 -9.87
CA GLU A 14 6.09 -4.68 -10.64
C GLU A 14 6.85 -3.65 -9.81
N SER A 15 7.76 -2.93 -10.43
CA SER A 15 8.60 -1.96 -9.74
C SER A 15 8.45 -0.60 -10.42
N PRO A 16 7.45 0.20 -10.00
CA PRO A 16 7.16 1.48 -10.67
C PRO A 16 8.24 2.52 -10.44
N GLN A 17 8.98 2.43 -9.34
CA GLN A 17 10.05 3.38 -9.02
C GLN A 17 10.98 2.78 -7.98
N ALA A 18 12.12 3.44 -7.77
CA ALA A 18 13.11 3.02 -6.78
C ALA A 18 12.48 2.93 -5.39
N GLY A 19 12.78 1.86 -4.67
CA GLY A 19 12.31 1.64 -3.32
C GLY A 19 10.89 1.13 -3.19
N ALA A 20 10.19 0.86 -4.30
CA ALA A 20 8.83 0.34 -4.27
C ALA A 20 8.65 -0.77 -5.29
N ARG A 21 8.05 -1.87 -4.86
CA ARG A 21 7.59 -2.93 -5.75
C ARG A 21 6.33 -3.56 -5.21
N PHE A 22 5.52 -4.12 -6.08
CA PHE A 22 4.29 -4.77 -5.65
C PHE A 22 3.89 -5.91 -6.58
N LYS A 23 3.06 -6.77 -6.03
CA LYS A 23 2.29 -7.77 -6.78
C LYS A 23 0.83 -7.39 -6.65
N VAL A 24 0.08 -7.50 -7.73
CA VAL A 24 -1.32 -7.06 -7.75
C VAL A 24 -2.20 -8.09 -8.43
N PHE A 25 -3.38 -8.29 -7.87
CA PHE A 25 -4.45 -9.04 -8.49
C PHE A 25 -5.70 -8.17 -8.50
N ARG A 26 -6.29 -8.01 -9.67
CA ARG A 26 -7.47 -7.16 -9.85
C ARG A 26 -8.64 -7.98 -10.37
N ASP A 27 -9.82 -7.73 -9.79
CA ASP A 27 -11.07 -8.33 -10.24
C ASP A 27 -12.14 -7.23 -10.24
N GLY A 28 -12.51 -6.78 -11.42
CA GLY A 28 -13.44 -5.66 -11.57
C GLY A 28 -12.87 -4.38 -10.97
N SER A 29 -13.62 -3.79 -10.04
CA SER A 29 -13.22 -2.54 -9.38
C SER A 29 -12.40 -2.76 -8.12
N ARG A 30 -12.08 -4.00 -7.78
CA ARG A 30 -11.32 -4.34 -6.58
C ARG A 30 -9.96 -4.87 -6.91
N GLN A 31 -8.99 -4.58 -6.05
CA GLN A 31 -7.68 -5.20 -6.15
C GLN A 31 -7.09 -5.46 -4.78
N VAL A 32 -6.20 -6.45 -4.74
CA VAL A 32 -5.34 -6.69 -3.59
C VAL A 32 -3.90 -6.53 -4.04
N ARG A 33 -3.08 -5.95 -3.18
CA ARG A 33 -1.65 -5.77 -3.45
C ARG A 33 -0.80 -6.25 -2.29
N LEU A 34 0.31 -6.86 -2.64
CA LEU A 34 1.41 -7.07 -1.72
C LEU A 34 2.47 -6.04 -2.09
N LEU A 35 2.67 -5.05 -1.24
CA LEU A 35 3.55 -3.91 -1.50
C LEU A 35 4.76 -3.97 -0.60
N GLU A 36 5.95 -3.77 -1.19
CA GLU A 36 7.20 -3.65 -0.44
C GLU A 36 7.82 -2.28 -0.68
N LEU A 37 8.25 -1.65 0.41
CA LEU A 37 8.87 -0.34 0.39
C LEU A 37 10.19 -0.37 1.14
N SER A 38 11.12 0.48 0.71
CA SER A 38 12.35 0.79 1.43
C SER A 38 12.45 2.30 1.62
N PRO A 39 13.38 2.81 2.47
CA PRO A 39 13.55 4.25 2.65
C PRO A 39 13.93 5.02 1.38
N GLU A 40 14.35 4.32 0.33
CA GLU A 40 14.64 4.91 -0.96
C GLU A 40 13.38 5.43 -1.67
N PHE A 41 12.21 4.88 -1.31
CA PHE A 41 10.95 5.28 -1.90
C PHE A 41 10.57 6.71 -1.47
N VAL A 42 10.25 7.55 -2.45
CA VAL A 42 9.75 8.91 -2.22
C VAL A 42 8.43 9.05 -2.97
N GLU A 43 7.36 9.29 -2.23
CA GLU A 43 6.05 9.54 -2.82
C GLU A 43 5.93 11.02 -3.15
N SER A 44 5.95 11.35 -4.44
CA SER A 44 6.01 12.75 -4.90
C SER A 44 4.65 13.42 -5.03
N HIS A 45 3.58 12.63 -5.06
CA HIS A 45 2.22 13.15 -5.23
C HIS A 45 1.34 12.71 -4.08
N TRP A 46 0.43 13.59 -3.68
CA TRP A 46 -0.59 13.26 -2.68
C TRP A 46 -1.53 12.21 -3.25
N CYS A 47 -1.69 11.10 -2.52
CA CYS A 47 -2.59 10.02 -2.91
C CYS A 47 -3.94 10.22 -2.25
N ASP A 48 -5.01 10.30 -3.05
CA ASP A 48 -6.37 10.43 -2.55
C ASP A 48 -7.18 9.15 -2.64
N LYS A 49 -6.53 8.03 -2.94
CA LYS A 49 -7.18 6.73 -3.03
C LYS A 49 -7.29 6.10 -1.65
N GLY A 50 -8.37 5.36 -1.45
CA GLY A 50 -8.59 4.63 -0.20
C GLY A 50 -7.79 3.34 -0.16
N HIS A 51 -7.35 3.00 1.05
CA HIS A 51 -6.63 1.75 1.31
C HIS A 51 -7.16 1.13 2.60
N ALA A 52 -7.36 -0.18 2.57
CA ALA A 52 -7.52 -0.96 3.78
C ALA A 52 -6.44 -2.04 3.76
N GLY A 53 -5.90 -2.40 4.89
CA GLY A 53 -4.87 -3.44 4.89
C GLY A 53 -4.17 -3.63 6.21
N PHE A 54 -2.94 -4.15 6.11
CA PHE A 54 -2.20 -4.61 7.27
C PHE A 54 -0.70 -4.44 7.04
N VAL A 55 0.00 -3.96 8.06
CA VAL A 55 1.46 -3.86 8.05
C VAL A 55 2.03 -5.20 8.44
N VAL A 56 2.47 -5.98 7.45
CA VAL A 56 2.96 -7.34 7.65
C VAL A 56 4.36 -7.33 8.27
N GLU A 57 5.20 -6.41 7.83
CA GLU A 57 6.58 -6.31 8.26
C GLU A 57 7.05 -4.86 8.22
N GLY A 58 7.83 -4.47 9.20
CA GLY A 58 8.40 -3.12 9.27
C GLY A 58 7.42 -2.09 9.79
N GLU A 59 7.73 -0.82 9.52
CA GLU A 59 6.93 0.30 9.99
C GLU A 59 6.88 1.39 8.93
N ILE A 60 5.70 1.95 8.70
CA ILE A 60 5.52 3.10 7.81
C ILE A 60 5.06 4.32 8.60
N GLU A 61 5.31 5.47 8.00
CA GLU A 61 4.82 6.75 8.47
C GLU A 61 4.01 7.38 7.34
N ILE A 62 2.81 7.84 7.64
CA ILE A 62 1.93 8.46 6.65
C ILE A 62 1.65 9.88 7.06
N ASP A 63 1.89 10.80 6.13
CA ASP A 63 1.62 12.23 6.28
C ASP A 63 0.27 12.56 5.65
N PHE A 64 -0.66 13.01 6.47
CA PHE A 64 -1.99 13.44 6.05
C PHE A 64 -2.03 14.98 6.02
N SER A 65 -1.26 15.57 5.11
CA SER A 65 -1.20 17.04 4.93
C SER A 65 -0.77 17.76 6.20
N GLY A 66 0.30 17.27 6.81
CA GLY A 66 0.89 17.87 8.02
C GLY A 66 0.63 17.09 9.30
N ARG A 67 -0.35 16.17 9.28
CA ARG A 67 -0.58 15.28 10.42
C ARG A 67 0.08 13.93 10.12
N VAL A 68 1.14 13.66 10.83
CA VAL A 68 1.95 12.45 10.60
C VAL A 68 1.55 11.35 11.58
N VAL A 69 1.27 10.15 11.04
CA VAL A 69 0.85 9.00 11.83
C VAL A 69 1.77 7.83 11.52
N ARG A 70 2.22 7.14 12.56
CA ARG A 70 3.01 5.92 12.41
C ARG A 70 2.13 4.69 12.47
N PHE A 71 2.46 3.73 11.60
CA PHE A 71 1.78 2.43 11.53
C PHE A 71 2.84 1.36 11.76
N PRO A 72 2.92 0.83 13.00
CA PRO A 72 3.90 -0.19 13.30
C PRO A 72 3.53 -1.55 12.74
N GLN A 73 4.49 -2.46 12.72
CA GLN A 73 4.24 -3.84 12.33
C GLN A 73 3.11 -4.44 13.15
N GLY A 74 2.22 -5.13 12.47
CA GLY A 74 1.06 -5.76 13.12
C GLY A 74 -0.16 -4.86 13.23
N SER A 75 -0.07 -3.61 12.78
CA SER A 75 -1.24 -2.73 12.76
C SER A 75 -2.02 -2.87 11.47
N ALA A 76 -3.32 -2.67 11.56
CA ALA A 76 -4.16 -2.50 10.37
C ALA A 76 -4.19 -1.03 9.99
N LEU A 77 -4.52 -0.78 8.74
CA LEU A 77 -4.79 0.57 8.27
C LEU A 77 -6.13 0.63 7.56
N MET A 78 -6.79 1.76 7.66
CA MET A 78 -8.03 2.01 6.95
C MET A 78 -8.09 3.49 6.63
N ILE A 79 -7.84 3.83 5.37
CA ILE A 79 -7.76 5.21 4.90
C ILE A 79 -8.87 5.39 3.88
N PRO A 80 -9.89 6.22 4.20
CA PRO A 80 -10.95 6.49 3.23
C PRO A 80 -10.44 7.20 1.99
N ALA A 81 -11.11 6.99 0.87
CA ALA A 81 -10.82 7.74 -0.34
C ALA A 81 -11.28 9.19 -0.20
N GLY A 82 -10.68 10.07 -1.00
CA GLY A 82 -11.07 11.46 -1.11
C GLY A 82 -9.94 12.43 -0.76
N ALA A 83 -10.05 13.64 -1.27
CA ALA A 83 -9.01 14.67 -1.10
C ALA A 83 -8.77 15.05 0.35
N VAL A 84 -9.80 14.94 1.20
CA VAL A 84 -9.68 15.21 2.64
C VAL A 84 -8.71 14.25 3.32
N HIS A 85 -8.57 13.04 2.76
CA HIS A 85 -7.69 11.99 3.29
C HIS A 85 -6.41 11.80 2.47
N ALA A 86 -6.08 12.77 1.61
CA ALA A 86 -4.87 12.68 0.79
C ALA A 86 -3.63 12.52 1.65
N HIS A 87 -2.72 11.66 1.22
CA HIS A 87 -1.60 11.23 2.05
C HIS A 87 -0.36 10.90 1.24
N LYS A 88 0.77 10.88 1.94
CA LYS A 88 2.05 10.39 1.43
C LYS A 88 2.65 9.45 2.45
N ALA A 89 3.16 8.31 2.00
CA ALA A 89 3.77 7.30 2.86
C ALA A 89 5.27 7.27 2.68
N ARG A 90 5.98 6.88 3.75
CA ARG A 90 7.40 6.58 3.67
C ARG A 90 7.73 5.40 4.58
N ALA A 91 8.74 4.63 4.21
CA ALA A 91 9.25 3.56 5.05
C ALA A 91 10.11 4.13 6.17
N VAL A 92 9.82 3.74 7.40
CA VAL A 92 10.63 4.10 8.57
C VAL A 92 11.76 3.08 8.74
N THR A 93 11.44 1.80 8.59
CA THR A 93 12.41 0.71 8.67
C THR A 93 13.02 0.42 7.31
N SER A 94 14.12 -0.33 7.30
CA SER A 94 14.82 -0.64 6.05
C SER A 94 14.00 -1.45 5.07
N HIS A 95 13.02 -2.20 5.56
CA HIS A 95 12.13 -3.01 4.74
C HIS A 95 10.73 -2.96 5.32
N VAL A 96 9.75 -2.71 4.45
CA VAL A 96 8.33 -2.66 4.82
C VAL A 96 7.55 -3.54 3.86
N ARG A 97 6.64 -4.34 4.40
CA ARG A 97 5.71 -5.13 3.61
C ARG A 97 4.30 -4.82 4.07
N LEU A 98 3.44 -4.47 3.12
CA LEU A 98 2.04 -4.16 3.36
C LEU A 98 1.17 -5.08 2.52
N PHE A 99 0.06 -5.51 3.11
CA PHE A 99 -1.04 -6.10 2.34
C PHE A 99 -2.15 -5.06 2.24
N LEU A 100 -2.60 -4.76 1.03
CA LEU A 100 -3.59 -3.71 0.77
C LEU A 100 -4.78 -4.26 -0.01
N VAL A 101 -5.96 -3.79 0.36
CA VAL A 101 -7.21 -4.00 -0.37
C VAL A 101 -7.70 -2.64 -0.83
N GLU A 102 -7.95 -2.50 -2.11
CA GLU A 102 -8.24 -1.20 -2.72
C GLU A 102 -9.38 -1.28 -3.71
N GLU A 103 -10.16 -0.20 -3.79
CA GLU A 103 -11.08 0.02 -4.88
C GLU A 103 -10.35 0.77 -5.98
N VAL A 104 -10.57 0.37 -7.22
CA VAL A 104 -9.97 1.05 -8.37
C VAL A 104 -11.07 1.59 -9.26
N SER A 105 -10.83 2.76 -9.81
CA SER A 105 -11.78 3.37 -10.75
C SER A 105 -11.82 2.55 -12.02
N ALA A 106 -13.02 2.37 -12.51
CA ALA A 106 -13.24 1.67 -13.78
C ALA A 106 -12.79 2.54 -14.97
#